data_d7294f8ee33a08c59381e9656553c0c0
#
_entry.id   d7294f8ee33a08c59381e9656553c0c0
#
_cell.length_a   1.000
_cell.length_b   1.000
_cell.length_c   1.000
_cell.angle_alpha   90.00
_cell.angle_beta   90.00
_cell.angle_gamma   90.00
#
_symmetry.space_group_name_H-M   'P 1'
#
loop_
_entity.id
_entity.type
_entity.pdbx_description
1 polymer ?
#
loop_
_entity_poly.entity_id
_entity_poly.type
_entity_poly.pdbx_seq_one_letter_code
_entity_poly.pdbx_strand_id
1 'polypeptide(L)'
;SPLEYRGEMGTVETALPGVRFNQHLKKTAKIADKITVIRSMTHGEAAHPRGTHNMFTGYRPSPAVTYPSFGSVVSHELGPRANLPPYVCLPNLPAPDAEAGYLGSAYGPFTLGSDPASNNFTVRDLSLPGGVDAKRFESRRHLRNVVGRHFNRLEGSDNITAMDSFYQRAYDLVSSSKAQAAFDINVEPKELRDRYGRNQAGQRMILARRLVEAGVRFVTMSYGSWDMHQKVKQGIDRTLPPFDQAFATLIDDLEQRGLLDSTLVMV
;
A
#
# COMPACT_ATOMS: atom_id res chain seq x y z
N SER A 1 23.97 17.46 9.72
CA SER A 1 23.29 18.57 10.41
C SER A 1 24.12 19.00 11.60
N PRO A 2 24.12 20.29 12.00
CA PRO A 2 24.71 20.78 13.22
C PRO A 2 24.19 20.02 14.45
N LEU A 3 24.98 19.97 15.55
CA LEU A 3 24.63 19.16 16.73
C LEU A 3 23.31 19.61 17.37
N GLU A 4 23.04 20.89 17.39
CA GLU A 4 21.82 21.50 17.94
C GLU A 4 20.53 21.09 17.19
N TYR A 5 20.65 20.63 15.96
CA TYR A 5 19.51 20.16 15.16
C TYR A 5 19.36 18.64 15.09
N ARG A 6 20.31 17.87 15.66
CA ARG A 6 20.25 16.40 15.61
C ARG A 6 19.30 15.78 16.63
N GLY A 7 18.88 16.54 17.62
CA GLY A 7 18.14 16.03 18.77
C GLY A 7 18.99 15.13 19.68
N GLU A 8 18.35 14.48 20.64
CA GLU A 8 19.01 13.67 21.69
C GLU A 8 19.28 12.21 21.27
N MET A 9 19.00 11.84 20.03
CA MET A 9 19.12 10.46 19.58
C MET A 9 20.54 10.12 19.16
N GLY A 10 21.01 8.95 19.59
CA GLY A 10 22.27 8.37 19.17
C GLY A 10 22.20 7.71 17.78
N THR A 11 23.31 7.10 17.40
CA THR A 11 23.44 6.37 16.14
C THR A 11 23.95 4.95 16.36
N VAL A 12 23.71 4.08 15.38
CA VAL A 12 24.22 2.71 15.29
C VAL A 12 25.03 2.54 14.01
N GLU A 13 26.10 1.76 14.07
CA GLU A 13 26.86 1.34 12.90
C GLU A 13 26.01 0.43 12.00
N THR A 14 26.23 0.51 10.69
CA THR A 14 25.54 -0.34 9.72
C THR A 14 26.48 -1.43 9.17
N ALA A 15 25.96 -2.33 8.36
CA ALA A 15 26.76 -3.30 7.60
C ALA A 15 27.76 -2.63 6.64
N LEU A 16 27.53 -1.37 6.28
CA LEU A 16 28.41 -0.60 5.39
C LEU A 16 29.39 0.25 6.22
N PRO A 17 30.70 0.13 6.02
CA PRO A 17 31.69 0.92 6.75
C PRO A 17 31.45 2.43 6.62
N GLY A 18 31.48 3.14 7.75
CA GLY A 18 31.32 4.59 7.80
C GLY A 18 29.88 5.09 7.64
N VAL A 19 28.91 4.23 7.41
CA VAL A 19 27.48 4.59 7.34
C VAL A 19 26.83 4.33 8.68
N ARG A 20 26.14 5.33 9.20
CA ARG A 20 25.44 5.26 10.49
C ARG A 20 23.97 5.60 10.34
N PHE A 21 23.12 4.85 11.04
CA PHE A 21 21.68 5.09 11.13
C PHE A 21 21.27 5.56 12.54
N ASN A 22 20.01 5.97 12.71
CA ASN A 22 19.45 6.24 14.02
C ASN A 22 19.57 5.01 14.93
N GLN A 23 19.80 5.20 16.22
CA GLN A 23 19.98 4.13 17.22
C GLN A 23 18.85 3.09 17.27
N HIS A 24 17.66 3.43 16.81
CA HIS A 24 16.50 2.52 16.77
C HIS A 24 16.40 1.70 15.49
N LEU A 25 17.20 2.01 14.46
CA LEU A 25 17.23 1.26 13.19
C LEU A 25 18.27 0.13 13.24
N LYS A 26 18.27 -0.67 14.33
CA LYS A 26 19.28 -1.70 14.59
C LYS A 26 19.19 -2.88 13.61
N LYS A 27 17.98 -3.24 13.18
CA LYS A 27 17.76 -4.33 12.23
C LYS A 27 17.98 -3.85 10.80
N THR A 28 17.45 -2.69 10.45
CA THR A 28 17.70 -2.04 9.15
C THR A 28 19.20 -1.77 8.94
N ALA A 29 19.94 -1.41 9.98
CA ALA A 29 21.39 -1.23 9.91
C ALA A 29 22.14 -2.51 9.46
N LYS A 30 21.64 -3.68 9.80
CA LYS A 30 22.24 -4.97 9.43
C LYS A 30 22.04 -5.33 7.95
N ILE A 31 21.01 -4.77 7.32
CA ILE A 31 20.66 -4.99 5.90
C ILE A 31 20.97 -3.75 5.05
N ALA A 32 21.82 -2.86 5.53
CA ALA A 32 22.14 -1.60 4.84
C ALA A 32 22.77 -1.82 3.45
N ASP A 33 23.41 -2.95 3.23
CA ASP A 33 23.95 -3.40 1.95
C ASP A 33 22.88 -3.75 0.90
N LYS A 34 21.63 -3.97 1.32
CA LYS A 34 20.48 -4.29 0.45
C LYS A 34 19.63 -3.08 0.12
N ILE A 35 19.95 -1.91 0.65
CA ILE A 35 19.13 -0.69 0.49
C ILE A 35 19.97 0.48 0.00
N THR A 36 19.35 1.39 -0.73
CA THR A 36 19.96 2.66 -1.15
C THR A 36 19.34 3.79 -0.34
N VAL A 37 20.16 4.63 0.29
CA VAL A 37 19.71 5.78 1.05
C VAL A 37 19.94 7.05 0.26
N ILE A 38 18.86 7.71 -0.17
CA ILE A 38 18.91 8.98 -0.89
C ILE A 38 18.77 10.12 0.11
N ARG A 39 19.88 10.80 0.44
CA ARG A 39 19.92 11.87 1.45
C ARG A 39 19.66 13.27 0.90
N SER A 40 19.63 13.40 -0.42
CA SER A 40 19.48 14.67 -1.13
C SER A 40 18.06 14.94 -1.61
N MET A 41 17.11 14.06 -1.30
CA MET A 41 15.72 14.26 -1.72
C MET A 41 15.11 15.48 -1.01
N THR A 42 14.55 16.39 -1.79
CA THR A 42 13.91 17.61 -1.31
C THR A 42 12.80 18.05 -2.25
N HIS A 43 11.83 18.79 -1.74
CA HIS A 43 10.79 19.46 -2.51
C HIS A 43 10.49 20.84 -1.93
N GLY A 44 9.88 21.73 -2.70
CA GLY A 44 9.59 23.12 -2.32
C GLY A 44 8.26 23.33 -1.58
N GLU A 45 7.58 22.29 -1.14
CA GLU A 45 6.26 22.39 -0.50
C GLU A 45 6.42 22.36 1.03
N ALA A 46 5.83 23.33 1.73
CA ALA A 46 5.91 23.46 3.20
C ALA A 46 4.67 22.93 3.93
N ALA A 47 3.52 22.82 3.26
CA ALA A 47 2.27 22.33 3.84
C ALA A 47 2.08 20.83 3.59
N HIS A 48 1.64 20.07 4.61
CA HIS A 48 1.44 18.62 4.52
C HIS A 48 0.62 18.16 3.30
N PRO A 49 -0.58 18.71 2.99
CA PRO A 49 -1.34 18.27 1.83
C PRO A 49 -0.56 18.43 0.52
N ARG A 50 0.11 19.56 0.36
CA ARG A 50 0.90 19.85 -0.84
C ARG A 50 2.16 18.99 -0.95
N GLY A 51 2.85 18.77 0.17
CA GLY A 51 3.99 17.85 0.25
C GLY A 51 3.59 16.41 -0.05
N THR A 52 2.47 15.94 0.53
CA THR A 52 1.93 14.61 0.26
C THR A 52 1.56 14.45 -1.21
N HIS A 53 0.85 15.41 -1.81
CA HIS A 53 0.55 15.39 -3.24
C HIS A 53 1.83 15.26 -4.08
N ASN A 54 2.84 16.08 -3.77
CA ASN A 54 4.12 16.04 -4.49
C ASN A 54 4.79 14.65 -4.40
N MET A 55 4.81 14.05 -3.21
CA MET A 55 5.41 12.73 -2.99
C MET A 55 4.64 11.59 -3.66
N PHE A 56 3.31 11.69 -3.79
CA PHE A 56 2.50 10.65 -4.42
C PHE A 56 2.41 10.77 -5.94
N THR A 57 2.59 11.98 -6.49
CA THR A 57 2.38 12.24 -7.92
C THR A 57 3.65 12.64 -8.67
N GLY A 58 4.68 13.11 -7.96
CA GLY A 58 5.87 13.71 -8.56
C GLY A 58 5.67 15.15 -9.04
N TYR A 59 4.48 15.72 -8.86
CA TYR A 59 4.12 17.05 -9.34
C TYR A 59 3.68 17.97 -8.20
N ARG A 60 3.85 19.26 -8.38
CA ARG A 60 3.25 20.25 -7.50
C ARG A 60 1.74 20.31 -7.74
N PRO A 61 0.91 20.51 -6.70
CA PRO A 61 -0.52 20.72 -6.88
C PRO A 61 -0.81 21.86 -7.84
N SER A 62 -1.72 21.62 -8.77
CA SER A 62 -2.16 22.61 -9.78
C SER A 62 -3.69 22.77 -9.71
N PRO A 63 -4.22 24.00 -9.81
CA PRO A 63 -5.67 24.20 -9.89
C PRO A 63 -6.26 23.76 -11.23
N ALA A 64 -5.43 23.59 -12.26
CA ALA A 64 -5.88 23.23 -13.60
C ALA A 64 -5.90 21.72 -13.86
N VAL A 65 -5.08 20.94 -13.13
CA VAL A 65 -4.90 19.50 -13.39
C VAL A 65 -4.79 18.76 -12.07
N THR A 66 -5.58 17.71 -11.90
CA THR A 66 -5.43 16.74 -10.82
C THR A 66 -4.56 15.59 -11.33
N TYR A 67 -3.32 15.54 -10.85
CA TYR A 67 -2.36 14.51 -11.27
C TYR A 67 -2.67 13.16 -10.62
N PRO A 68 -2.48 12.04 -11.36
CA PRO A 68 -2.62 10.71 -10.80
C PRO A 68 -1.45 10.36 -9.88
N SER A 69 -1.71 9.54 -8.87
CA SER A 69 -0.66 8.93 -8.07
C SER A 69 0.16 7.93 -8.89
N PHE A 70 1.41 7.66 -8.47
CA PHE A 70 2.25 6.62 -9.09
C PHE A 70 1.53 5.27 -9.18
N GLY A 71 0.80 4.88 -8.13
CA GLY A 71 0.05 3.63 -8.13
C GLY A 71 -1.07 3.61 -9.18
N SER A 72 -1.72 4.74 -9.40
CA SER A 72 -2.76 4.87 -10.44
C SER A 72 -2.17 4.85 -11.85
N VAL A 73 -1.00 5.44 -12.06
CA VAL A 73 -0.27 5.33 -13.33
C VAL A 73 0.11 3.86 -13.61
N VAL A 74 0.65 3.15 -12.61
CA VAL A 74 0.97 1.72 -12.73
C VAL A 74 -0.29 0.89 -12.99
N SER A 75 -1.41 1.23 -12.33
CA SER A 75 -2.72 0.60 -12.56
C SER A 75 -3.19 0.77 -14.00
N HIS A 76 -3.02 1.97 -14.57
CA HIS A 76 -3.39 2.28 -15.94
C HIS A 76 -2.51 1.55 -16.96
N GLU A 77 -1.19 1.64 -16.81
CA GLU A 77 -0.23 1.15 -17.79
C GLU A 77 -0.08 -0.39 -17.78
N LEU A 78 -0.13 -1.02 -16.61
CA LEU A 78 0.14 -2.45 -16.46
C LEU A 78 -1.12 -3.30 -16.22
N GLY A 79 -2.23 -2.68 -15.84
CA GLY A 79 -3.48 -3.37 -15.58
C GLY A 79 -3.42 -4.42 -14.46
N PRO A 80 -4.53 -5.16 -14.25
CA PRO A 80 -4.63 -6.21 -13.24
C PRO A 80 -3.80 -7.45 -13.62
N ARG A 81 -3.37 -8.20 -12.59
CA ARG A 81 -2.73 -9.51 -12.72
C ARG A 81 -3.38 -10.47 -11.72
N ALA A 82 -3.60 -11.72 -12.14
CA ALA A 82 -4.14 -12.78 -11.28
C ALA A 82 -5.48 -12.46 -10.61
N ASN A 83 -6.36 -11.70 -11.27
CA ASN A 83 -7.67 -11.25 -10.78
C ASN A 83 -7.59 -10.40 -9.49
N LEU A 84 -6.44 -9.76 -9.25
CA LEU A 84 -6.23 -8.85 -8.14
C LEU A 84 -6.27 -7.39 -8.61
N PRO A 85 -6.70 -6.45 -7.75
CA PRO A 85 -6.57 -5.04 -8.04
C PRO A 85 -5.12 -4.69 -8.35
N PRO A 86 -4.83 -3.94 -9.41
CA PRO A 86 -3.45 -3.57 -9.73
C PRO A 86 -2.82 -2.63 -8.72
N TYR A 87 -3.63 -1.84 -8.01
CA TYR A 87 -3.20 -0.90 -6.99
C TYR A 87 -4.01 -1.09 -5.69
N VAL A 88 -3.33 -1.27 -4.57
CA VAL A 88 -3.92 -1.48 -3.24
C VAL A 88 -3.34 -0.50 -2.23
N CYS A 89 -4.19 0.12 -1.39
CA CYS A 89 -3.78 0.96 -0.27
C CYS A 89 -4.08 0.30 1.08
N LEU A 90 -3.11 0.32 2.00
CA LEU A 90 -3.14 -0.31 3.32
C LEU A 90 -3.03 0.73 4.45
N PRO A 91 -3.96 0.78 5.40
CA PRO A 91 -5.29 0.18 5.38
C PRO A 91 -6.29 1.01 4.56
N ASN A 92 -6.04 2.30 4.41
CA ASN A 92 -6.87 3.30 3.75
C ASN A 92 -6.04 4.16 2.82
N LEU A 93 -6.71 5.00 2.06
CA LEU A 93 -6.07 6.02 1.26
C LEU A 93 -5.23 6.94 2.16
N PRO A 94 -3.93 7.11 1.93
CA PRO A 94 -3.06 7.91 2.79
C PRO A 94 -3.35 9.40 2.69
N ALA A 95 -3.87 9.84 1.55
CA ALA A 95 -4.31 11.21 1.29
C ALA A 95 -5.34 11.22 0.16
N PRO A 96 -6.22 12.25 0.06
CA PRO A 96 -7.14 12.40 -1.06
C PRO A 96 -6.43 12.40 -2.42
N ASP A 97 -5.19 12.87 -2.45
CA ASP A 97 -4.39 12.97 -3.68
C ASP A 97 -3.74 11.64 -4.13
N ALA A 98 -3.89 10.56 -3.37
CA ALA A 98 -3.40 9.23 -3.76
C ALA A 98 -4.35 8.50 -4.73
N GLU A 99 -5.16 9.23 -5.46
CA GLU A 99 -6.17 8.74 -6.40
C GLU A 99 -5.70 8.80 -7.85
N ALA A 100 -6.64 8.55 -8.77
CA ALA A 100 -6.35 8.41 -10.19
C ALA A 100 -6.22 9.72 -10.96
N GLY A 101 -6.55 10.87 -10.36
CA GLY A 101 -6.49 12.16 -11.04
C GLY A 101 -7.21 12.15 -12.40
N TYR A 102 -6.56 12.71 -13.41
CA TYR A 102 -7.12 12.80 -14.76
C TYR A 102 -7.25 11.44 -15.49
N LEU A 103 -6.67 10.35 -14.97
CA LEU A 103 -6.84 9.01 -15.55
C LEU A 103 -8.24 8.44 -15.31
N GLY A 104 -9.00 9.02 -14.36
CA GLY A 104 -10.33 8.56 -14.01
C GLY A 104 -10.34 7.49 -12.91
N SER A 105 -11.44 7.40 -12.20
CA SER A 105 -11.61 6.58 -10.99
C SER A 105 -11.37 5.08 -11.22
N ALA A 106 -11.53 4.59 -12.44
CA ALA A 106 -11.24 3.20 -12.81
C ALA A 106 -9.83 2.73 -12.44
N TYR A 107 -8.87 3.63 -12.36
CA TYR A 107 -7.47 3.33 -12.05
C TYR A 107 -7.05 3.65 -10.62
N GLY A 108 -8.02 4.06 -9.80
CA GLY A 108 -7.78 4.35 -8.39
C GLY A 108 -7.46 3.10 -7.56
N PRO A 109 -6.95 3.29 -6.33
CA PRO A 109 -6.59 2.20 -5.45
C PRO A 109 -7.80 1.46 -4.90
N PHE A 110 -7.63 0.15 -4.70
CA PHE A 110 -8.49 -0.62 -3.81
C PHE A 110 -8.03 -0.40 -2.37
N THR A 111 -8.94 0.01 -1.50
CA THR A 111 -8.67 0.23 -0.06
C THR A 111 -9.28 -0.87 0.77
N LEU A 112 -8.58 -1.33 1.82
CA LEU A 112 -9.08 -2.42 2.68
C LEU A 112 -10.24 -1.99 3.57
N GLY A 113 -10.25 -0.74 4.02
CA GLY A 113 -11.22 -0.22 4.98
C GLY A 113 -11.06 -0.73 6.41
N SER A 114 -10.08 -1.61 6.66
CA SER A 114 -9.75 -2.12 8.00
C SER A 114 -8.25 -2.37 8.15
N ASP A 115 -7.74 -2.32 9.40
CA ASP A 115 -6.32 -2.48 9.68
C ASP A 115 -5.96 -3.97 9.84
N PRO A 116 -4.97 -4.50 9.10
CA PRO A 116 -4.48 -5.87 9.28
C PRO A 116 -3.98 -6.21 10.69
N ALA A 117 -3.61 -5.20 11.48
CA ALA A 117 -3.22 -5.38 12.87
C ALA A 117 -4.39 -5.54 13.83
N SER A 118 -5.61 -5.32 13.39
CA SER A 118 -6.82 -5.45 14.18
C SER A 118 -7.15 -6.93 14.44
N ASN A 119 -7.64 -7.25 15.65
CA ASN A 119 -8.07 -8.61 15.99
C ASN A 119 -9.24 -9.12 15.13
N ASN A 120 -10.06 -8.19 14.64
CA ASN A 120 -11.23 -8.49 13.82
C ASN A 120 -10.97 -8.08 12.34
N PHE A 121 -9.73 -8.24 11.88
CA PHE A 121 -9.39 -7.88 10.52
C PHE A 121 -10.22 -8.68 9.53
N THR A 122 -10.96 -7.97 8.72
CA THR A 122 -11.68 -8.48 7.56
C THR A 122 -11.53 -7.48 6.43
N VAL A 123 -11.38 -7.97 5.22
CA VAL A 123 -11.39 -7.10 4.03
C VAL A 123 -12.82 -7.01 3.53
N ARG A 124 -13.29 -5.77 3.40
CA ARG A 124 -14.64 -5.52 2.90
C ARG A 124 -14.77 -6.08 1.47
N ASP A 125 -15.93 -6.61 1.17
CA ASP A 125 -16.29 -7.07 -0.17
C ASP A 125 -15.46 -8.23 -0.75
N LEU A 126 -14.76 -9.01 0.09
CA LEU A 126 -14.12 -10.27 -0.32
C LEU A 126 -15.03 -11.50 -0.16
N SER A 127 -16.20 -11.35 0.41
CA SER A 127 -17.17 -12.43 0.57
C SER A 127 -18.52 -12.03 -0.02
N LEU A 128 -19.26 -13.05 -0.46
CA LEU A 128 -20.64 -12.84 -0.90
C LEU A 128 -21.48 -12.29 0.26
N PRO A 129 -22.40 -11.34 0.00
CA PRO A 129 -23.33 -10.87 1.00
C PRO A 129 -24.15 -12.01 1.59
N GLY A 130 -24.55 -11.92 2.85
CA GLY A 130 -25.37 -12.91 3.50
C GLY A 130 -26.65 -13.22 2.71
N GLY A 131 -26.96 -14.50 2.53
CA GLY A 131 -28.11 -14.95 1.74
C GLY A 131 -27.95 -14.93 0.22
N VAL A 132 -26.74 -14.65 -0.29
CA VAL A 132 -26.41 -14.72 -1.72
C VAL A 132 -25.43 -15.87 -1.95
N ASP A 133 -25.89 -16.94 -2.57
CA ASP A 133 -25.04 -18.03 -3.05
C ASP A 133 -24.38 -17.68 -4.40
N ALA A 134 -23.42 -18.49 -4.83
CA ALA A 134 -22.69 -18.29 -6.09
C ALA A 134 -23.61 -18.24 -7.31
N LYS A 135 -24.65 -19.09 -7.35
CA LYS A 135 -25.61 -19.14 -8.46
C LYS A 135 -26.44 -17.84 -8.55
N ARG A 136 -26.91 -17.36 -7.41
CA ARG A 136 -27.66 -16.10 -7.33
C ARG A 136 -26.79 -14.90 -7.67
N PHE A 137 -25.53 -14.93 -7.28
CA PHE A 137 -24.55 -13.91 -7.64
C PHE A 137 -24.29 -13.88 -9.16
N GLU A 138 -24.05 -15.04 -9.78
CA GLU A 138 -23.91 -15.17 -11.24
C GLU A 138 -25.15 -14.68 -12.00
N SER A 139 -26.34 -15.03 -11.54
CA SER A 139 -27.59 -14.58 -12.16
C SER A 139 -27.72 -13.06 -12.10
N ARG A 140 -27.36 -12.44 -10.99
CA ARG A 140 -27.35 -10.97 -10.86
C ARG A 140 -26.34 -10.31 -11.79
N ARG A 141 -25.16 -10.91 -11.93
CA ARG A 141 -24.12 -10.46 -12.87
C ARG A 141 -24.62 -10.53 -14.31
N HIS A 142 -25.21 -11.64 -14.70
CA HIS A 142 -25.75 -11.81 -16.05
C HIS A 142 -26.85 -10.75 -16.35
N LEU A 143 -27.80 -10.57 -15.44
CA LEU A 143 -28.85 -9.58 -15.58
C LEU A 143 -28.28 -8.15 -15.70
N ARG A 144 -27.30 -7.79 -14.83
CA ARG A 144 -26.62 -6.50 -14.91
C ARG A 144 -25.93 -6.29 -16.26
N ASN A 145 -25.23 -7.30 -16.78
CA ASN A 145 -24.53 -7.21 -18.06
C ASN A 145 -25.51 -7.06 -19.24
N VAL A 146 -26.69 -7.64 -19.16
CA VAL A 146 -27.76 -7.46 -20.17
C VAL A 146 -28.29 -6.03 -20.13
N VAL A 147 -28.61 -5.53 -18.92
CA VAL A 147 -29.10 -4.17 -18.71
C VAL A 147 -28.03 -3.13 -19.06
N GLY A 148 -26.77 -3.33 -18.58
CA GLY A 148 -25.65 -2.45 -18.84
C GLY A 148 -25.35 -2.30 -20.34
N ARG A 149 -25.38 -3.38 -21.13
CA ARG A 149 -25.21 -3.30 -22.58
C ARG A 149 -26.28 -2.45 -23.27
N HIS A 150 -27.47 -2.42 -22.73
CA HIS A 150 -28.55 -1.58 -23.27
C HIS A 150 -28.26 -0.09 -22.98
N PHE A 151 -27.86 0.25 -21.75
CA PHE A 151 -27.54 1.64 -21.36
C PHE A 151 -26.24 2.15 -21.99
N ASN A 152 -25.19 1.33 -22.10
CA ASN A 152 -23.92 1.72 -22.72
C ASN A 152 -24.06 2.07 -24.21
N ARG A 153 -25.12 1.59 -24.89
CA ARG A 153 -25.44 2.02 -26.26
C ARG A 153 -26.07 3.41 -26.33
N LEU A 154 -26.68 3.86 -25.23
CA LEU A 154 -27.42 5.12 -25.16
C LEU A 154 -26.58 6.26 -24.57
N GLU A 155 -25.66 5.95 -23.67
CA GLU A 155 -24.86 6.94 -22.96
C GLU A 155 -23.41 6.42 -22.79
N GLY A 156 -22.56 6.64 -23.80
CA GLY A 156 -21.12 6.36 -23.71
C GLY A 156 -20.40 7.37 -22.82
N SER A 157 -20.60 7.31 -21.50
CA SER A 157 -19.88 8.17 -20.55
C SER A 157 -18.74 7.40 -19.86
N ASP A 158 -17.61 8.08 -19.58
CA ASP A 158 -16.45 7.53 -18.86
C ASP A 158 -16.82 6.98 -17.48
N ASN A 159 -17.84 7.54 -16.83
CA ASN A 159 -18.36 7.08 -15.54
C ASN A 159 -18.99 5.69 -15.61
N ILE A 160 -19.68 5.35 -16.69
CA ILE A 160 -20.29 4.03 -16.87
C ILE A 160 -19.21 2.98 -17.09
N THR A 161 -18.20 3.28 -17.91
CA THR A 161 -17.06 2.40 -18.14
C THR A 161 -16.26 2.15 -16.85
N ALA A 162 -16.05 3.18 -16.04
CA ALA A 162 -15.40 3.08 -14.73
C ALA A 162 -16.21 2.18 -13.79
N MET A 163 -17.53 2.38 -13.71
CA MET A 163 -18.42 1.58 -12.88
C MET A 163 -18.40 0.10 -13.29
N ASP A 164 -18.39 -0.20 -14.59
CA ASP A 164 -18.28 -1.56 -15.11
C ASP A 164 -16.95 -2.21 -14.70
N SER A 165 -15.86 -1.48 -14.76
CA SER A 165 -14.54 -1.97 -14.34
C SER A 165 -14.46 -2.25 -12.83
N PHE A 166 -15.10 -1.43 -11.98
CA PHE A 166 -15.19 -1.67 -10.54
C PHE A 166 -15.97 -2.93 -10.20
N TYR A 167 -17.13 -3.12 -10.84
CA TYR A 167 -17.94 -4.32 -10.64
C TYR A 167 -17.22 -5.59 -11.11
N GLN A 168 -16.50 -5.52 -12.22
CA GLN A 168 -15.75 -6.67 -12.71
C GLN A 168 -14.63 -7.04 -11.72
N ARG A 169 -13.89 -6.06 -11.22
CA ARG A 169 -12.84 -6.29 -10.20
C ARG A 169 -13.40 -6.84 -8.89
N ALA A 170 -14.51 -6.28 -8.40
CA ALA A 170 -15.18 -6.80 -7.21
C ALA A 170 -15.65 -8.25 -7.42
N TYR A 171 -16.17 -8.56 -8.61
CA TYR A 171 -16.55 -9.91 -8.97
C TYR A 171 -15.37 -10.87 -8.99
N ASP A 172 -14.27 -10.48 -9.64
CA ASP A 172 -13.06 -11.30 -9.75
C ASP A 172 -12.45 -11.59 -8.37
N LEU A 173 -12.48 -10.60 -7.47
CA LEU A 173 -12.06 -10.77 -6.08
C LEU A 173 -12.92 -11.76 -5.31
N VAL A 174 -14.24 -11.60 -5.38
CA VAL A 174 -15.21 -12.45 -4.65
C VAL A 174 -15.24 -13.88 -5.19
N SER A 175 -15.03 -14.07 -6.49
CA SER A 175 -15.07 -15.38 -7.14
C SER A 175 -13.74 -16.13 -7.10
N SER A 176 -12.63 -15.47 -6.81
CA SER A 176 -11.29 -16.07 -6.79
C SER A 176 -10.84 -16.43 -5.38
N SER A 177 -10.83 -17.72 -5.06
CA SER A 177 -10.26 -18.21 -3.77
C SER A 177 -8.78 -17.82 -3.61
N LYS A 178 -8.02 -17.77 -4.70
CA LYS A 178 -6.63 -17.33 -4.70
C LYS A 178 -6.49 -15.85 -4.35
N ALA A 179 -7.38 -15.00 -4.89
CA ALA A 179 -7.41 -13.59 -4.56
C ALA A 179 -7.79 -13.37 -3.09
N GLN A 180 -8.83 -14.08 -2.60
CA GLN A 180 -9.21 -14.02 -1.19
C GLN A 180 -8.08 -14.47 -0.25
N ALA A 181 -7.38 -15.56 -0.58
CA ALA A 181 -6.24 -16.06 0.19
C ALA A 181 -5.08 -15.06 0.25
N ALA A 182 -4.87 -14.23 -0.78
CA ALA A 182 -3.83 -13.22 -0.77
C ALA A 182 -4.01 -12.19 0.35
N PHE A 183 -5.25 -11.87 0.70
CA PHE A 183 -5.58 -10.92 1.77
C PHE A 183 -5.62 -11.55 3.18
N ASP A 184 -5.64 -12.86 3.29
CA ASP A 184 -5.70 -13.54 4.60
C ASP A 184 -4.29 -13.72 5.19
N ILE A 185 -3.93 -12.85 6.13
CA ILE A 185 -2.65 -12.95 6.84
C ILE A 185 -2.61 -14.09 7.87
N ASN A 186 -3.75 -14.74 8.19
CA ASN A 186 -3.79 -15.80 9.19
C ASN A 186 -3.27 -17.14 8.64
N VAL A 187 -3.16 -17.27 7.32
CA VAL A 187 -2.53 -18.43 6.69
C VAL A 187 -1.00 -18.41 6.84
N GLU A 188 -0.41 -17.28 7.23
CA GLU A 188 1.03 -17.18 7.47
C GLU A 188 1.43 -17.85 8.80
N PRO A 189 2.60 -18.53 8.84
CA PRO A 189 3.12 -19.10 10.07
C PRO A 189 3.19 -18.08 11.20
N LYS A 190 2.85 -18.54 12.42
CA LYS A 190 2.85 -17.67 13.60
C LYS A 190 4.23 -17.04 13.82
N GLU A 191 5.29 -17.80 13.64
CA GLU A 191 6.68 -17.39 13.80
C GLU A 191 7.04 -16.26 12.81
N LEU A 192 6.58 -16.35 11.57
CA LEU A 192 6.80 -15.30 10.57
C LEU A 192 6.04 -14.02 10.94
N ARG A 193 4.79 -14.15 11.33
CA ARG A 193 4.01 -12.99 11.79
C ARG A 193 4.63 -12.33 13.02
N ASP A 194 5.23 -13.10 13.92
CA ASP A 194 5.95 -12.60 15.11
C ASP A 194 7.27 -11.92 14.71
N ARG A 195 7.99 -12.43 13.70
CA ARG A 195 9.18 -11.79 13.13
C ARG A 195 8.86 -10.41 12.56
N TYR A 196 7.76 -10.26 11.83
CA TYR A 196 7.29 -8.96 11.34
C TYR A 196 6.85 -8.03 12.47
N GLY A 197 6.35 -8.59 13.58
CA GLY A 197 5.76 -7.88 14.71
C GLY A 197 4.24 -7.85 14.68
N ARG A 198 3.59 -8.17 15.85
CA ARG A 198 2.13 -8.13 16.03
C ARG A 198 1.63 -6.70 16.27
N ASN A 199 1.97 -5.79 15.37
CA ASN A 199 1.63 -4.38 15.42
C ASN A 199 1.31 -3.86 14.02
N GLN A 200 0.92 -2.59 13.91
CA GLN A 200 0.51 -1.99 12.65
C GLN A 200 1.60 -2.06 11.56
N ALA A 201 2.86 -1.77 11.90
CA ALA A 201 3.95 -1.86 10.93
C ALA A 201 4.09 -3.29 10.38
N GLY A 202 4.21 -4.27 11.28
CA GLY A 202 4.43 -5.67 10.93
C GLY A 202 3.29 -6.30 10.14
N GLN A 203 2.05 -6.15 10.62
CA GLN A 203 0.91 -6.80 9.98
C GLN A 203 0.50 -6.15 8.66
N ARG A 204 0.76 -4.84 8.48
CA ARG A 204 0.59 -4.18 7.19
C ARG A 204 1.70 -4.59 6.21
N MET A 205 2.96 -4.68 6.63
CA MET A 205 4.08 -5.08 5.76
C MET A 205 3.98 -6.54 5.32
N ILE A 206 3.58 -7.48 6.21
CA ILE A 206 3.37 -8.87 5.79
C ILE A 206 2.22 -8.99 4.79
N LEU A 207 1.15 -8.19 4.94
CA LEU A 207 0.07 -8.16 3.95
C LEU A 207 0.56 -7.57 2.62
N ALA A 208 1.34 -6.48 2.65
CA ALA A 208 1.93 -5.89 1.44
C ALA A 208 2.77 -6.92 0.67
N ARG A 209 3.65 -7.67 1.35
CA ARG A 209 4.43 -8.75 0.75
C ARG A 209 3.54 -9.82 0.11
N ARG A 210 2.50 -10.27 0.81
CA ARG A 210 1.54 -11.27 0.30
C ARG A 210 0.86 -10.81 -0.97
N LEU A 211 0.42 -9.56 -1.00
CA LEU A 211 -0.24 -8.96 -2.17
C LEU A 211 0.71 -8.89 -3.37
N VAL A 212 1.96 -8.48 -3.16
CA VAL A 212 3.00 -8.47 -4.21
C VAL A 212 3.27 -9.89 -4.72
N GLU A 213 3.47 -10.86 -3.82
CA GLU A 213 3.68 -12.27 -4.15
C GLU A 213 2.50 -12.85 -4.96
N ALA A 214 1.27 -12.43 -4.65
CA ALA A 214 0.06 -12.84 -5.38
C ALA A 214 -0.11 -12.14 -6.74
N GLY A 215 0.61 -11.04 -6.99
CA GLY A 215 0.65 -10.35 -8.28
C GLY A 215 0.08 -8.93 -8.30
N VAL A 216 -0.21 -8.33 -7.15
CA VAL A 216 -0.55 -6.90 -7.09
C VAL A 216 0.64 -6.08 -7.57
N ARG A 217 0.37 -5.11 -8.47
CA ARG A 217 1.43 -4.33 -9.14
C ARG A 217 2.00 -3.24 -8.24
N PHE A 218 1.15 -2.60 -7.46
CA PHE A 218 1.53 -1.48 -6.61
C PHE A 218 0.78 -1.55 -5.27
N VAL A 219 1.52 -1.44 -4.18
CA VAL A 219 0.96 -1.42 -2.83
C VAL A 219 1.46 -0.17 -2.12
N THR A 220 0.55 0.68 -1.67
CA THR A 220 0.85 1.79 -0.78
C THR A 220 0.48 1.42 0.65
N MET A 221 1.38 1.67 1.59
CA MET A 221 1.15 1.43 3.00
C MET A 221 1.43 2.70 3.81
N SER A 222 0.50 3.11 4.65
CA SER A 222 0.74 4.16 5.63
C SER A 222 1.09 3.58 7.00
N TYR A 223 2.00 4.21 7.72
CA TYR A 223 2.37 3.84 9.08
C TYR A 223 2.84 5.04 9.88
N GLY A 224 2.43 5.10 11.14
CA GLY A 224 2.86 6.10 12.10
C GLY A 224 2.31 7.50 11.85
N SER A 225 2.76 8.41 12.70
CA SER A 225 2.62 9.85 12.54
C SER A 225 4.00 10.42 12.85
N TRP A 226 4.68 10.90 11.81
CA TRP A 226 6.11 11.31 11.91
C TRP A 226 6.29 12.80 12.11
N ASP A 227 5.21 13.57 12.05
CA ASP A 227 5.22 15.01 12.32
C ASP A 227 5.04 15.30 13.81
N MET A 228 6.12 15.16 14.52
CA MET A 228 6.16 15.30 15.98
C MET A 228 6.57 16.73 16.36
N HIS A 229 5.62 17.65 16.44
CA HIS A 229 5.87 19.04 16.84
C HIS A 229 6.39 19.19 18.28
N GLN A 230 6.12 18.21 19.15
CA GLN A 230 6.58 18.17 20.54
C GLN A 230 7.01 16.75 20.91
N LYS A 231 7.88 16.64 21.92
CA LYS A 231 8.33 15.35 22.46
C LYS A 231 8.87 14.40 21.38
N VAL A 232 9.64 14.94 20.44
CA VAL A 232 10.17 14.23 19.26
C VAL A 232 10.83 12.92 19.66
N LYS A 233 11.70 12.92 20.68
CA LYS A 233 12.36 11.71 21.15
C LYS A 233 11.37 10.63 21.56
N GLN A 234 10.35 10.97 22.37
CA GLN A 234 9.34 9.99 22.81
C GLN A 234 8.53 9.43 21.63
N GLY A 235 8.22 10.28 20.66
CA GLY A 235 7.53 9.84 19.43
C GLY A 235 8.38 8.85 18.63
N ILE A 236 9.64 9.15 18.42
CA ILE A 236 10.59 8.28 17.71
C ILE A 236 10.84 6.97 18.49
N ASP A 237 11.08 7.04 19.81
CA ASP A 237 11.28 5.85 20.65
C ASP A 237 10.10 4.87 20.55
N ARG A 238 8.89 5.36 20.34
CA ARG A 238 7.68 4.54 20.19
C ARG A 238 7.48 4.03 18.76
N THR A 239 7.71 4.87 17.75
CA THR A 239 7.27 4.59 16.37
C THR A 239 8.36 3.89 15.56
N LEU A 240 9.64 4.21 15.77
CA LEU A 240 10.72 3.71 14.93
C LEU A 240 11.09 2.23 15.18
N PRO A 241 11.10 1.69 16.42
CA PRO A 241 11.45 0.28 16.64
C PRO A 241 10.50 -0.73 15.98
N PRO A 242 9.15 -0.57 16.02
CA PRO A 242 8.25 -1.44 15.26
C PRO A 242 8.47 -1.35 13.76
N PHE A 243 8.75 -0.15 13.23
CA PHE A 243 9.10 0.04 11.83
C PHE A 243 10.39 -0.70 11.47
N ASP A 244 11.47 -0.52 12.24
CA ASP A 244 12.76 -1.18 12.04
C ASP A 244 12.62 -2.70 11.98
N GLN A 245 11.84 -3.27 12.90
CA GLN A 245 11.55 -4.70 12.91
C GLN A 245 10.83 -5.15 11.65
N ALA A 246 9.76 -4.48 11.29
CA ALA A 246 8.91 -4.86 10.18
C ALA A 246 9.62 -4.67 8.83
N PHE A 247 10.29 -3.53 8.64
CA PHE A 247 10.99 -3.20 7.40
C PHE A 247 12.17 -4.14 7.12
N ALA A 248 13.03 -4.38 8.10
CA ALA A 248 14.13 -5.32 7.93
C ALA A 248 13.62 -6.73 7.64
N THR A 249 12.54 -7.16 8.32
CA THR A 249 11.92 -8.46 8.05
C THR A 249 11.31 -8.53 6.65
N LEU A 250 10.71 -7.44 6.15
CA LEU A 250 10.16 -7.37 4.80
C LEU A 250 11.24 -7.59 3.73
N ILE A 251 12.36 -6.89 3.85
CA ILE A 251 13.48 -7.02 2.89
C ILE A 251 14.04 -8.45 2.92
N ASP A 252 14.28 -9.01 4.10
CA ASP A 252 14.76 -10.39 4.24
C ASP A 252 13.76 -11.43 3.70
N ASP A 253 12.45 -11.25 3.94
CA ASP A 253 11.41 -12.18 3.46
C ASP A 253 11.25 -12.09 1.93
N LEU A 254 11.32 -10.89 1.35
CA LEU A 254 11.34 -10.71 -0.11
C LEU A 254 12.55 -11.38 -0.74
N GLU A 255 13.74 -11.25 -0.15
CA GLU A 255 14.96 -11.90 -0.62
C GLU A 255 14.85 -13.43 -0.55
N GLN A 256 14.46 -13.98 0.62
CA GLN A 256 14.30 -15.42 0.82
C GLN A 256 13.30 -16.07 -0.14
N ARG A 257 12.33 -15.28 -0.64
CA ARG A 257 11.33 -15.72 -1.63
C ARG A 257 11.75 -15.47 -3.07
N GLY A 258 12.91 -14.88 -3.30
CA GLY A 258 13.37 -14.49 -4.65
C GLY A 258 12.52 -13.38 -5.28
N LEU A 259 11.86 -12.55 -4.46
CA LEU A 259 11.01 -11.46 -4.90
C LEU A 259 11.73 -10.10 -4.89
N LEU A 260 12.85 -9.98 -4.17
CA LEU A 260 13.52 -8.69 -3.99
C LEU A 260 14.05 -8.11 -5.31
N ASP A 261 14.57 -8.95 -6.21
CA ASP A 261 15.10 -8.53 -7.52
C ASP A 261 14.02 -7.97 -8.47
N SER A 262 12.75 -8.29 -8.20
CA SER A 262 11.60 -7.87 -9.03
C SER A 262 10.64 -6.91 -8.31
N THR A 263 10.98 -6.49 -7.08
CA THR A 263 10.12 -5.64 -6.24
C THR A 263 10.88 -4.42 -5.77
N LEU A 264 10.46 -3.24 -6.21
CA LEU A 264 10.96 -1.98 -5.66
C LEU A 264 10.22 -1.64 -4.37
N VAL A 265 10.96 -1.48 -3.27
CA VAL A 265 10.45 -1.00 -1.98
C VAL A 265 10.93 0.42 -1.76
N MET A 266 10.00 1.37 -1.63
CA MET A 266 10.29 2.79 -1.35
C MET A 266 9.73 3.17 0.02
N VAL A 267 10.50 3.91 0.83
CA VAL A 267 10.11 4.38 2.17
C VAL A 267 10.49 5.85 2.35
#